data_32350a66a9d8e3cc993286d6cd58bd81
#
_entry.id   32350a66a9d8e3cc993286d6cd58bd81
#
_cell.length_a   1.000
_cell.length_b   1.000
_cell.length_c   1.000
_cell.angle_alpha   90.00
_cell.angle_beta   90.00
_cell.angle_gamma   90.00
#
_symmetry.space_group_name_H-M   'P 1'
#
loop_
_entity.id
_entity.type
_entity.pdbx_description
1 polymer ?
#
loop_
_entity_poly.entity_id
_entity_poly.type
_entity_poly.pdbx_seq_one_letter_code
_entity_poly.pdbx_strand_id
1 'polypeptide(L)'
;MINQKHINELSRIKSNRQQRLESQLGELNQADKELRDNINNVDKQLRDNRDERSSNVKGFYSTVNSGKTFNAKSIYALEVALQKLDSKYNTIEEQKTALIEQLEALQEQIKTVQKGIKELIIKQEKYKYLVENLVQ
;
A
#
# COMPACT_ATOMS: atom_id res chain seq x y z
N MET A 1 -18.23 -43.95 13.53
CA MET A 1 -19.08 -43.62 12.38
C MET A 1 -19.38 -42.11 12.38
N ILE A 2 -19.04 -41.42 11.30
CA ILE A 2 -19.38 -40.00 11.15
C ILE A 2 -20.84 -39.92 10.78
N ASN A 3 -21.67 -39.33 11.63
CA ASN A 3 -23.09 -39.11 11.31
C ASN A 3 -23.33 -37.74 10.68
N GLN A 4 -24.49 -37.56 10.09
CA GLN A 4 -24.86 -36.35 9.39
C GLN A 4 -24.78 -35.09 10.30
N LYS A 5 -25.09 -35.22 11.56
CA LYS A 5 -25.02 -34.13 12.55
C LYS A 5 -23.57 -33.63 12.71
N HIS A 6 -22.61 -34.53 12.81
CA HIS A 6 -21.20 -34.15 12.90
C HIS A 6 -20.70 -33.47 11.62
N ILE A 7 -21.12 -33.98 10.47
CA ILE A 7 -20.77 -33.36 9.17
C ILE A 7 -21.35 -31.96 9.07
N ASN A 8 -22.60 -31.73 9.49
CA ASN A 8 -23.23 -30.42 9.49
C ASN A 8 -22.52 -29.44 10.43
N GLU A 9 -22.11 -29.89 11.60
CA GLU A 9 -21.35 -29.08 12.54
C GLU A 9 -19.98 -28.67 11.98
N LEU A 10 -19.27 -29.61 11.36
CA LEU A 10 -17.98 -29.32 10.70
C LEU A 10 -18.14 -28.33 9.55
N SER A 11 -19.20 -28.51 8.76
CA SER A 11 -19.52 -27.59 7.66
C SER A 11 -19.80 -26.18 8.18
N ARG A 12 -20.54 -26.05 9.29
CA ARG A 12 -20.83 -24.75 9.90
C ARG A 12 -19.55 -24.09 10.44
N ILE A 13 -18.68 -24.84 11.09
CA ILE A 13 -17.40 -24.32 11.60
C ILE A 13 -16.55 -23.80 10.45
N LYS A 14 -16.47 -24.52 9.34
CA LYS A 14 -15.72 -24.09 8.15
C LYS A 14 -16.35 -22.88 7.48
N SER A 15 -17.68 -22.80 7.42
CA SER A 15 -18.38 -21.63 6.91
C SER A 15 -18.08 -20.39 7.75
N ASN A 16 -18.06 -20.53 9.07
CA ASN A 16 -17.71 -19.43 9.97
C ASN A 16 -16.25 -18.99 9.79
N ARG A 17 -15.34 -19.93 9.58
CA ARG A 17 -13.94 -19.61 9.26
C ARG A 17 -13.82 -18.86 7.94
N GLN A 18 -14.56 -19.29 6.94
CA GLN A 18 -14.59 -18.61 5.64
C GLN A 18 -15.06 -17.17 5.79
N GLN A 19 -16.15 -16.94 6.54
CA GLN A 19 -16.66 -15.59 6.79
C GLN A 19 -15.63 -14.71 7.50
N ARG A 20 -14.91 -15.27 8.48
CA ARG A 20 -13.83 -14.54 9.17
C ARG A 20 -12.70 -14.15 8.22
N LEU A 21 -12.29 -15.08 7.36
CA LEU A 21 -11.23 -14.83 6.38
C LEU A 21 -11.67 -13.81 5.34
N GLU A 22 -12.93 -13.86 4.88
CA GLU A 22 -13.50 -12.90 3.95
C GLU A 22 -13.56 -11.50 4.57
N SER A 23 -13.95 -11.41 5.84
CA SER A 23 -13.92 -10.15 6.60
C SER A 23 -12.51 -9.61 6.73
N GLN A 24 -11.55 -10.48 7.06
CA GLN A 24 -10.13 -10.11 7.14
C GLN A 24 -9.62 -9.64 5.78
N LEU A 25 -10.00 -10.31 4.70
CA LEU A 25 -9.64 -9.91 3.34
C LEU A 25 -10.18 -8.52 3.01
N GLY A 26 -11.42 -8.22 3.40
CA GLY A 26 -12.00 -6.89 3.23
C GLY A 26 -11.20 -5.81 3.94
N GLU A 27 -10.78 -6.06 5.18
CA GLU A 27 -9.93 -5.14 5.94
C GLU A 27 -8.56 -4.96 5.30
N LEU A 28 -7.94 -6.05 4.83
CA LEU A 28 -6.65 -5.99 4.15
C LEU A 28 -6.73 -5.24 2.82
N ASN A 29 -7.80 -5.44 2.05
CA ASN A 29 -8.03 -4.71 0.80
C ASN A 29 -8.23 -3.21 1.05
N GLN A 30 -8.90 -2.84 2.13
CA GLN A 30 -9.05 -1.44 2.53
C GLN A 30 -7.71 -0.84 2.91
N ALA A 31 -6.89 -1.57 3.66
CA ALA A 31 -5.54 -1.15 4.03
C ALA A 31 -4.63 -0.99 2.79
N ASP A 32 -4.75 -1.90 1.82
CA ASP A 32 -4.05 -1.82 0.52
C ASP A 32 -4.39 -0.51 -0.19
N LYS A 33 -5.67 -0.19 -0.28
CA LYS A 33 -6.15 1.05 -0.91
C LYS A 33 -5.58 2.28 -0.20
N GLU A 34 -5.62 2.30 1.13
CA GLU A 34 -5.09 3.42 1.92
C GLU A 34 -3.58 3.60 1.72
N LEU A 35 -2.82 2.50 1.68
CA LEU A 35 -1.38 2.56 1.41
C LEU A 35 -1.09 3.08 0.00
N ARG A 36 -1.85 2.65 -1.01
CA ARG A 36 -1.70 3.16 -2.38
C ARG A 36 -2.01 4.65 -2.47
N ASP A 37 -3.05 5.11 -1.78
CA ASP A 37 -3.38 6.52 -1.71
C ASP A 37 -2.27 7.33 -1.04
N ASN A 38 -1.69 6.80 0.04
CA ASN A 38 -0.56 7.41 0.73
C ASN A 38 0.69 7.47 -0.17
N ILE A 39 0.98 6.43 -0.94
CA ILE A 39 2.07 6.40 -1.92
C ILE A 39 1.84 7.47 -2.99
N ASN A 40 0.62 7.60 -3.50
CA ASN A 40 0.27 8.63 -4.49
C ASN A 40 0.46 10.04 -3.92
N ASN A 41 0.11 10.26 -2.65
CA ASN A 41 0.31 11.54 -1.97
C ASN A 41 1.80 11.85 -1.83
N VAL A 42 2.61 10.86 -1.49
CA VAL A 42 4.07 11.02 -1.38
C VAL A 42 4.69 11.31 -2.75
N ASP A 43 4.23 10.64 -3.81
CA ASP A 43 4.67 10.92 -5.19
C ASP A 43 4.34 12.37 -5.59
N LYS A 44 3.18 12.87 -5.19
CA LYS A 44 2.80 14.27 -5.41
C LYS A 44 3.75 15.21 -4.67
N GLN A 45 4.08 14.91 -3.41
CA GLN A 45 5.03 15.70 -2.64
C GLN A 45 6.42 15.73 -3.30
N LEU A 46 6.87 14.62 -3.87
CA LEU A 46 8.12 14.55 -4.61
C LEU A 46 8.10 15.43 -5.87
N ARG A 47 6.98 15.41 -6.61
CA ARG A 47 6.81 16.27 -7.78
C ARG A 47 6.79 17.74 -7.39
N ASP A 48 6.05 18.11 -6.34
CA ASP A 48 5.97 19.48 -5.86
C ASP A 48 7.34 19.97 -5.40
N ASN A 49 8.11 19.14 -4.72
CA ASN A 49 9.47 19.45 -4.30
C ASN A 49 10.39 19.70 -5.52
N ARG A 50 10.28 18.85 -6.52
CA ARG A 50 11.05 18.98 -7.78
C ARG A 50 10.69 20.27 -8.52
N ASP A 51 9.39 20.61 -8.58
CA ASP A 51 8.90 21.81 -9.23
C ASP A 51 9.38 23.06 -8.49
N GLU A 52 9.34 23.04 -7.17
CA GLU A 52 9.85 24.15 -6.33
C GLU A 52 11.34 24.35 -6.54
N ARG A 53 12.13 23.26 -6.59
CA ARG A 53 13.54 23.30 -6.87
C ARG A 53 13.82 23.92 -8.24
N SER A 54 13.08 23.47 -9.25
CA SER A 54 13.18 23.97 -10.62
C SER A 54 12.84 25.48 -10.68
N SER A 55 11.79 25.89 -9.99
CA SER A 55 11.38 27.30 -9.92
C SER A 55 12.44 28.19 -9.26
N ASN A 56 13.06 27.70 -8.19
CA ASN A 56 14.14 28.42 -7.51
C ASN A 56 15.35 28.62 -8.42
N VAL A 57 15.74 27.58 -9.16
CA VAL A 57 16.85 27.64 -10.11
C VAL A 57 16.53 28.58 -11.27
N LYS A 58 15.34 28.46 -11.85
CA LYS A 58 14.90 29.34 -12.95
C LYS A 58 14.80 30.80 -12.51
N GLY A 59 14.29 31.05 -11.32
CA GLY A 59 14.23 32.40 -10.75
C GLY A 59 15.61 33.02 -10.60
N PHE A 60 16.57 32.22 -10.14
CA PHE A 60 17.98 32.66 -10.05
C PHE A 60 18.54 33.05 -11.42
N TYR A 61 18.42 32.17 -12.43
CA TYR A 61 18.92 32.45 -13.78
C TYR A 61 18.21 33.63 -14.43
N SER A 62 16.91 33.77 -14.22
CA SER A 62 16.14 34.93 -14.71
C SER A 62 16.68 36.23 -14.14
N THR A 63 17.03 36.24 -12.86
CA THR A 63 17.64 37.41 -12.21
C THR A 63 19.04 37.70 -12.76
N VAL A 64 19.87 36.65 -13.01
CA VAL A 64 21.18 36.81 -13.67
C VAL A 64 21.02 37.46 -15.04
N ASN A 65 20.12 36.94 -15.85
CA ASN A 65 19.92 37.38 -17.23
C ASN A 65 19.30 38.81 -17.33
N SER A 66 18.65 39.27 -16.28
CA SER A 66 18.09 40.62 -16.23
C SER A 66 19.13 41.73 -15.91
N GLY A 67 20.38 41.35 -15.75
CA GLY A 67 21.48 42.26 -15.46
C GLY A 67 21.51 42.82 -14.04
N LYS A 68 20.71 42.25 -13.14
CA LYS A 68 20.79 42.61 -11.73
C LYS A 68 22.06 42.06 -11.09
N THR A 69 22.66 42.85 -10.22
CA THR A 69 23.93 42.48 -9.56
C THR A 69 23.68 41.38 -8.55
N PHE A 70 24.46 40.29 -8.68
CA PHE A 70 24.52 39.24 -7.65
C PHE A 70 25.53 39.56 -6.60
N ASN A 71 25.20 39.33 -5.34
CA ASN A 71 26.17 39.28 -4.27
C ASN A 71 26.32 37.86 -3.76
N ALA A 72 27.41 37.58 -3.03
CA ALA A 72 27.67 36.29 -2.43
C ALA A 72 26.52 35.83 -1.50
N LYS A 73 25.79 36.76 -0.91
CA LYS A 73 24.68 36.54 -0.02
C LYS A 73 23.49 35.92 -0.74
N SER A 74 23.19 36.38 -1.98
CA SER A 74 22.11 35.81 -2.82
C SER A 74 22.44 34.39 -3.27
N ILE A 75 23.70 34.14 -3.65
CA ILE A 75 24.18 32.80 -4.03
C ILE A 75 24.09 31.85 -2.85
N TYR A 76 24.53 32.27 -1.67
CA TYR A 76 24.47 31.49 -0.44
C TYR A 76 23.00 31.15 -0.07
N ALA A 77 22.10 32.11 -0.17
CA ALA A 77 20.69 31.90 0.10
C ALA A 77 20.07 30.85 -0.83
N LEU A 78 20.44 30.88 -2.12
CA LEU A 78 20.00 29.84 -3.07
C LEU A 78 20.56 28.47 -2.71
N GLU A 79 21.85 28.37 -2.40
CA GLU A 79 22.48 27.10 -2.00
C GLU A 79 21.78 26.51 -0.77
N VAL A 80 21.51 27.33 0.25
CA VAL A 80 20.80 26.87 1.46
C VAL A 80 19.39 26.38 1.13
N ALA A 81 18.67 27.13 0.27
CA ALA A 81 17.32 26.74 -0.15
C ALA A 81 17.32 25.40 -0.90
N LEU A 82 18.29 25.20 -1.81
CA LEU A 82 18.41 23.95 -2.56
C LEU A 82 18.81 22.78 -1.66
N GLN A 83 19.70 22.99 -0.69
CA GLN A 83 20.06 21.96 0.27
C GLN A 83 18.87 21.51 1.11
N LYS A 84 18.03 22.44 1.55
CA LYS A 84 16.80 22.12 2.29
C LYS A 84 15.83 21.29 1.45
N LEU A 85 15.65 21.65 0.18
CA LEU A 85 14.80 20.91 -0.74
C LEU A 85 15.35 19.52 -1.02
N ASP A 86 16.66 19.39 -1.20
CA ASP A 86 17.30 18.10 -1.44
C ASP A 86 17.20 17.19 -0.21
N SER A 87 17.39 17.72 1.00
CA SER A 87 17.21 16.96 2.25
C SER A 87 15.78 16.52 2.43
N LYS A 88 14.81 17.38 2.13
CA LYS A 88 13.38 17.07 2.18
C LYS A 88 13.02 16.00 1.15
N TYR A 89 13.56 16.10 -0.06
CA TYR A 89 13.38 15.11 -1.11
C TYR A 89 13.84 13.72 -0.65
N ASN A 90 15.02 13.62 -0.07
CA ASN A 90 15.55 12.36 0.43
C ASN A 90 14.70 11.76 1.54
N THR A 91 14.21 12.59 2.46
CA THR A 91 13.30 12.15 3.53
C THR A 91 11.99 11.60 2.95
N ILE A 92 11.43 12.27 1.95
CA ILE A 92 10.19 11.84 1.30
C ILE A 92 10.43 10.53 0.53
N GLU A 93 11.56 10.37 -0.13
CA GLU A 93 11.93 9.12 -0.81
C GLU A 93 12.06 7.95 0.15
N GLU A 94 12.65 8.16 1.33
CA GLU A 94 12.71 7.15 2.38
C GLU A 94 11.32 6.75 2.87
N GLN A 95 10.42 7.72 3.04
CA GLN A 95 9.02 7.46 3.39
C GLN A 95 8.33 6.64 2.32
N LYS A 96 8.54 6.95 1.05
CA LYS A 96 7.99 6.20 -0.07
C LYS A 96 8.46 4.76 -0.07
N THR A 97 9.77 4.54 0.12
CA THR A 97 10.34 3.20 0.19
C THR A 97 9.71 2.38 1.31
N ALA A 98 9.56 2.98 2.50
CA ALA A 98 8.91 2.32 3.63
C ALA A 98 7.45 1.95 3.34
N LEU A 99 6.70 2.83 2.68
CA LEU A 99 5.31 2.56 2.29
C LEU A 99 5.22 1.44 1.26
N ILE A 100 6.12 1.40 0.29
CA ILE A 100 6.18 0.32 -0.72
C ILE A 100 6.46 -1.02 -0.05
N GLU A 101 7.39 -1.07 0.90
CA GLU A 101 7.69 -2.29 1.66
C GLU A 101 6.47 -2.76 2.46
N GLN A 102 5.75 -1.83 3.09
CA GLN A 102 4.50 -2.15 3.79
C GLN A 102 3.45 -2.69 2.84
N LEU A 103 3.33 -2.12 1.64
CA LEU A 103 2.38 -2.58 0.63
C LEU A 103 2.72 -3.99 0.16
N GLU A 104 3.98 -4.28 -0.09
CA GLU A 104 4.44 -5.62 -0.49
C GLU A 104 4.13 -6.66 0.58
N ALA A 105 4.41 -6.36 1.85
CA ALA A 105 4.07 -7.24 2.97
C ALA A 105 2.57 -7.46 3.08
N LEU A 106 1.77 -6.42 2.89
CA LEU A 106 0.31 -6.49 2.91
C LEU A 106 -0.22 -7.36 1.78
N GLN A 107 0.33 -7.23 0.58
CA GLN A 107 -0.05 -8.05 -0.58
C GLN A 107 0.24 -9.53 -0.34
N GLU A 108 1.33 -9.87 0.35
CA GLU A 108 1.62 -11.26 0.74
C GLU A 108 0.59 -11.78 1.75
N GLN A 109 0.17 -10.95 2.70
CA GLN A 109 -0.92 -11.32 3.64
C GLN A 109 -2.24 -11.55 2.90
N ILE A 110 -2.57 -10.69 1.94
CA ILE A 110 -3.77 -10.84 1.11
C ILE A 110 -3.74 -12.19 0.36
N LYS A 111 -2.62 -12.53 -0.25
CA LYS A 111 -2.45 -13.81 -0.95
C LYS A 111 -2.66 -14.99 -0.01
N THR A 112 -2.11 -14.94 1.20
CA THR A 112 -2.25 -15.98 2.21
C THR A 112 -3.71 -16.17 2.61
N VAL A 113 -4.43 -15.07 2.84
CA VAL A 113 -5.86 -15.12 3.20
C VAL A 113 -6.70 -15.66 2.04
N GLN A 114 -6.44 -15.20 0.82
CA GLN A 114 -7.13 -15.68 -0.39
C GLN A 114 -6.92 -17.18 -0.57
N LYS A 115 -5.70 -17.67 -0.36
CA LYS A 115 -5.39 -19.11 -0.42
C LYS A 115 -6.16 -19.88 0.65
N GLY A 116 -6.23 -19.35 1.87
CA GLY A 116 -6.99 -19.95 2.96
C GLY A 116 -8.48 -20.04 2.65
N ILE A 117 -9.07 -19.01 2.08
CA ILE A 117 -10.47 -19.01 1.64
C ILE A 117 -10.71 -20.09 0.59
N LYS A 118 -9.84 -20.15 -0.42
CA LYS A 118 -9.93 -21.12 -1.50
C LYS A 118 -9.85 -22.56 -0.98
N GLU A 119 -8.95 -22.83 -0.05
CA GLU A 119 -8.82 -24.15 0.59
C GLU A 119 -10.07 -24.52 1.38
N LEU A 120 -10.67 -23.56 2.10
CA LEU A 120 -11.92 -23.80 2.84
C LEU A 120 -13.10 -24.08 1.90
N ILE A 121 -13.21 -23.35 0.80
CA ILE A 121 -14.25 -23.59 -0.20
C ILE A 121 -14.13 -25.02 -0.75
N ILE A 122 -12.94 -25.46 -1.10
CA ILE A 122 -12.71 -26.81 -1.59
C ILE A 122 -13.13 -27.85 -0.53
N LYS A 123 -12.78 -27.64 0.74
CA LYS A 123 -13.17 -28.53 1.82
C LYS A 123 -14.67 -28.55 2.05
N GLN A 124 -15.35 -27.41 1.95
CA GLN A 124 -16.80 -27.33 2.06
C GLN A 124 -17.48 -28.11 0.94
N GLU A 125 -16.99 -28.01 -0.28
CA GLU A 125 -17.51 -28.76 -1.42
C GLU A 125 -17.36 -30.27 -1.20
N LYS A 126 -16.21 -30.71 -0.65
CA LYS A 126 -16.00 -32.13 -0.29
C LYS A 126 -16.99 -32.60 0.77
N TYR A 127 -17.22 -31.79 1.80
CA TYR A 127 -18.20 -32.13 2.84
C TYR A 127 -19.63 -32.18 2.27
N LYS A 128 -19.98 -31.24 1.43
CA LYS A 128 -21.27 -31.23 0.75
C LYS A 128 -21.47 -32.50 -0.08
N TYR A 129 -20.45 -32.87 -0.83
CA TYR A 129 -20.47 -34.11 -1.61
C TYR A 129 -20.67 -35.35 -0.72
N LEU A 130 -19.95 -35.41 0.40
CA LEU A 130 -20.07 -36.50 1.37
C LEU A 130 -21.49 -36.58 1.97
N VAL A 131 -22.07 -35.44 2.32
CA VAL A 131 -23.44 -35.37 2.84
C VAL A 131 -24.45 -35.89 1.81
N GLU A 132 -24.34 -35.44 0.57
CA GLU A 132 -25.22 -35.88 -0.52
C GLU A 132 -25.13 -37.36 -0.80
N ASN A 133 -23.94 -37.95 -0.69
CA ASN A 133 -23.74 -39.39 -0.91
C ASN A 133 -24.13 -40.26 0.30
N LEU A 134 -24.05 -39.72 1.51
CA LEU A 134 -24.44 -40.45 2.72
C LEU A 134 -25.95 -40.50 2.94
N VAL A 135 -26.68 -39.55 2.38
CA VAL A 135 -28.18 -39.49 2.50
C VAL A 135 -28.86 -40.43 1.51
N GLN A 136 -28.15 -40.94 0.53
CA GLN A 136 -28.66 -41.98 -0.37
C GLN A 136 -28.44 -43.36 0.24
#